data_47ae6afe275a6176e7e8f9c4dec36ae0
#
_entry.id   47ae6afe275a6176e7e8f9c4dec36ae0
#
_cell.length_a   1.000
_cell.length_b   1.000
_cell.length_c   1.000
_cell.angle_alpha   90.00
_cell.angle_beta   90.00
_cell.angle_gamma   90.00
#
_symmetry.space_group_name_H-M   'P 1'
#
loop_
_entity.id
_entity.type
_entity.pdbx_description
1 polymer ?
#
loop_
_entity_poly.entity_id
_entity_poly.type
_entity_poly.pdbx_seq_one_letter_code
_entity_poly.pdbx_strand_id
1 'polypeptide(L)'
;CFANVDGGLEVDLDAIPDPDLVKILFSENPAVLLQAPADDRLEAILREADVRFYRVARPTDERHLLITKDGADYHFGIDYMRDVWYRSSYLLDRLQSGEECAATRYEQYKMQPLRFRIPDTFVGSTASLGLSAARTERSGVRAAILRDKGTNGEREMAYALYLAGFDVKDVHLTDLATDRE
;
A
#
# COMPACT_ATOMS: atom_id res chain seq x y z
N CYS A 1 -0.74 -5.73 -8.26
CA CYS A 1 -1.03 -5.63 -9.72
C CYS A 1 -1.86 -4.39 -10.09
N PHE A 2 -2.49 -3.70 -9.14
CA PHE A 2 -3.35 -2.54 -9.46
C PHE A 2 -2.63 -1.19 -9.47
N ALA A 3 -1.33 -1.17 -9.29
CA ALA A 3 -0.55 0.05 -9.35
C ALA A 3 -0.57 0.69 -10.76
N ASN A 4 -0.37 2.02 -10.81
CA ASN A 4 -0.24 2.77 -12.06
C ASN A 4 1.19 2.67 -12.62
N VAL A 5 1.71 1.47 -12.74
CA VAL A 5 3.00 1.19 -13.35
C VAL A 5 2.79 0.30 -14.56
N ASP A 6 3.62 0.46 -15.57
CA ASP A 6 3.65 -0.46 -16.69
C ASP A 6 4.15 -1.81 -16.20
N GLY A 7 3.56 -2.87 -16.75
CA GLY A 7 3.93 -4.23 -16.39
C GLY A 7 2.81 -5.05 -15.77
N GLY A 8 3.06 -6.33 -15.72
CA GLY A 8 2.18 -7.35 -15.18
C GLY A 8 2.96 -8.45 -14.48
N LEU A 9 2.36 -9.61 -14.38
CA LEU A 9 2.93 -10.73 -13.65
C LEU A 9 2.50 -12.06 -14.30
N GLU A 10 3.46 -12.94 -14.52
CA GLU A 10 3.19 -14.36 -14.78
C GLU A 10 3.46 -15.16 -13.52
N VAL A 11 2.47 -15.94 -13.11
CA VAL A 11 2.48 -16.75 -11.88
C VAL A 11 2.32 -18.22 -12.23
N ASP A 12 3.32 -19.00 -11.92
CA ASP A 12 3.32 -20.45 -12.03
C ASP A 12 3.21 -21.07 -10.63
N LEU A 13 2.09 -21.72 -10.37
CA LEU A 13 1.78 -22.31 -9.07
C LEU A 13 2.04 -23.82 -9.01
N ASP A 14 2.62 -24.42 -10.03
CA ASP A 14 2.88 -25.88 -10.07
C ASP A 14 3.83 -26.33 -8.97
N ALA A 15 4.75 -25.46 -8.56
CA ALA A 15 5.65 -25.75 -7.43
C ALA A 15 4.95 -25.86 -6.07
N ILE A 16 3.72 -25.33 -5.93
CA ILE A 16 2.95 -25.42 -4.68
C ILE A 16 2.19 -26.75 -4.65
N PRO A 17 2.42 -27.62 -3.65
CA PRO A 17 1.93 -29.01 -3.65
C PRO A 17 0.45 -29.16 -3.23
N ASP A 18 -0.40 -28.17 -3.48
CA ASP A 18 -1.85 -28.26 -3.29
C ASP A 18 -2.52 -28.24 -4.68
N PRO A 19 -3.39 -29.18 -5.02
CA PRO A 19 -4.08 -29.22 -6.30
C PRO A 19 -5.22 -28.20 -6.40
N ASP A 20 -5.68 -27.66 -5.27
CA ASP A 20 -6.81 -26.74 -5.24
C ASP A 20 -6.34 -25.29 -5.38
N LEU A 21 -6.52 -24.73 -6.58
CA LEU A 21 -6.14 -23.35 -6.89
C LEU A 21 -6.85 -22.32 -5.98
N VAL A 22 -8.11 -22.57 -5.60
CA VAL A 22 -8.85 -21.67 -4.72
C VAL A 22 -8.23 -21.64 -3.33
N LYS A 23 -7.79 -22.77 -2.81
CA LYS A 23 -7.06 -22.82 -1.55
C LYS A 23 -5.72 -22.10 -1.64
N ILE A 24 -4.95 -22.29 -2.70
CA ILE A 24 -3.67 -21.61 -2.87
C ILE A 24 -3.87 -20.09 -2.84
N LEU A 25 -4.86 -19.60 -3.58
CA LEU A 25 -5.07 -18.15 -3.76
C LEU A 25 -5.81 -17.48 -2.60
N PHE A 26 -6.68 -18.20 -1.87
CA PHE A 26 -7.62 -17.61 -0.91
C PHE A 26 -7.60 -18.26 0.48
N SER A 27 -6.59 -19.05 0.82
CA SER A 27 -6.49 -19.71 2.12
C SER A 27 -6.23 -18.79 3.32
N GLU A 28 -5.98 -17.51 3.09
CA GLU A 28 -5.65 -16.52 4.13
C GLU A 28 -4.47 -16.90 5.05
N ASN A 29 -3.63 -17.85 4.61
CA ASN A 29 -2.40 -18.16 5.31
C ASN A 29 -1.43 -16.99 5.20
N PRO A 30 -0.72 -16.63 6.28
CA PRO A 30 0.30 -15.59 6.23
C PRO A 30 1.37 -15.94 5.20
N ALA A 31 1.52 -15.10 4.20
CA ALA A 31 2.54 -15.25 3.17
C ALA A 31 3.03 -13.88 2.70
N VAL A 32 4.25 -13.84 2.17
CA VAL A 32 4.85 -12.64 1.59
C VAL A 32 5.32 -12.98 0.18
N LEU A 33 4.92 -12.18 -0.81
CA LEU A 33 5.46 -12.24 -2.15
C LEU A 33 6.61 -11.24 -2.26
N LEU A 34 7.80 -11.72 -2.62
CA LEU A 34 9.00 -10.90 -2.74
C LEU A 34 9.50 -10.93 -4.18
N GLN A 35 9.94 -9.79 -4.67
CA GLN A 35 10.75 -9.72 -5.88
C GLN A 35 12.21 -9.57 -5.49
N ALA A 36 13.06 -10.43 -6.04
CA ALA A 36 14.48 -10.43 -5.82
C ALA A 36 15.23 -10.55 -7.15
N PRO A 37 16.51 -10.17 -7.20
CA PRO A 37 17.37 -10.51 -8.33
C PRO A 37 17.35 -12.02 -8.61
N ALA A 38 17.56 -12.39 -9.87
CA ALA A 38 17.58 -13.80 -10.29
C ALA A 38 18.92 -14.46 -9.88
N ASP A 39 19.24 -14.40 -8.58
CA ASP A 39 20.37 -15.07 -7.96
C ASP A 39 19.90 -15.93 -6.79
N ASP A 40 20.75 -16.84 -6.31
CA ASP A 40 20.39 -17.80 -5.27
C ASP A 40 20.60 -17.26 -3.83
N ARG A 41 20.96 -16.00 -3.66
CA ARG A 41 21.29 -15.43 -2.33
C ARG A 41 20.08 -15.42 -1.40
N LEU A 42 18.93 -14.96 -1.90
CA LEU A 42 17.71 -14.92 -1.09
C LEU A 42 17.30 -16.34 -0.67
N GLU A 43 17.35 -17.28 -1.60
CA GLU A 43 16.98 -18.67 -1.29
C GLU A 43 17.93 -19.32 -0.29
N ALA A 44 19.23 -19.04 -0.36
CA ALA A 44 20.19 -19.52 0.62
C ALA A 44 19.84 -19.03 2.04
N ILE A 45 19.51 -17.71 2.15
CA ILE A 45 19.08 -17.11 3.43
C ILE A 45 17.79 -17.77 3.94
N LEU A 46 16.80 -17.96 3.06
CA LEU A 46 15.52 -18.57 3.46
C LEU A 46 15.68 -20.03 3.91
N ARG A 47 16.54 -20.80 3.22
CA ARG A 47 16.87 -22.19 3.63
C ARG A 47 17.60 -22.22 4.97
N GLU A 48 18.56 -21.34 5.19
CA GLU A 48 19.29 -21.24 6.46
C GLU A 48 18.35 -20.89 7.62
N ALA A 49 17.35 -20.04 7.36
CA ALA A 49 16.34 -19.64 8.34
C ALA A 49 15.19 -20.65 8.49
N ASP A 50 15.23 -21.79 7.81
CA ASP A 50 14.14 -22.80 7.76
C ASP A 50 12.78 -22.21 7.34
N VAL A 51 12.81 -21.23 6.44
CA VAL A 51 11.60 -20.60 5.87
C VAL A 51 11.19 -21.32 4.59
N ARG A 52 9.93 -21.79 4.54
CA ARG A 52 9.37 -22.40 3.33
C ARG A 52 9.14 -21.33 2.28
N PHE A 53 9.60 -21.57 1.06
CA PHE A 53 9.37 -20.65 -0.06
C PHE A 53 9.17 -21.43 -1.37
N TYR A 54 8.61 -20.72 -2.37
CA TYR A 54 8.42 -21.22 -3.72
C TYR A 54 8.77 -20.10 -4.71
N ARG A 55 9.43 -20.42 -5.81
CA ARG A 55 9.52 -19.53 -6.97
C ARG A 55 8.22 -19.63 -7.74
N VAL A 56 7.41 -18.60 -7.71
CA VAL A 56 6.06 -18.69 -8.28
C VAL A 56 5.77 -17.64 -9.34
N ALA A 57 6.61 -16.63 -9.50
CA ALA A 57 6.24 -15.55 -10.41
C ALA A 57 7.44 -14.85 -11.03
N ARG A 58 7.20 -14.19 -12.17
CA ARG A 58 8.11 -13.24 -12.81
C ARG A 58 7.34 -12.01 -13.27
N PRO A 59 7.91 -10.81 -13.12
CA PRO A 59 7.36 -9.59 -13.70
C PRO A 59 7.42 -9.63 -15.23
N THR A 60 6.46 -8.97 -15.88
CA THR A 60 6.40 -8.82 -17.35
C THR A 60 6.16 -7.35 -17.71
N ASP A 61 6.43 -6.99 -18.96
CA ASP A 61 6.21 -5.63 -19.46
C ASP A 61 4.74 -5.41 -19.91
N GLU A 62 3.95 -6.46 -19.96
CA GLU A 62 2.55 -6.39 -20.39
C GLU A 62 1.61 -6.26 -19.19
N ARG A 63 0.57 -5.44 -19.33
CA ARG A 63 -0.37 -5.16 -18.25
C ARG A 63 -1.43 -6.25 -18.12
N HIS A 64 -0.98 -7.47 -17.84
CA HIS A 64 -1.87 -8.55 -17.44
C HIS A 64 -1.25 -9.47 -16.39
N LEU A 65 -2.12 -10.21 -15.76
CA LEU A 65 -1.79 -11.28 -14.84
C LEU A 65 -2.15 -12.60 -15.52
N LEU A 66 -1.14 -13.44 -15.71
CA LEU A 66 -1.31 -14.84 -16.08
C LEU A 66 -1.06 -15.71 -14.86
N ILE A 67 -1.98 -16.61 -14.55
CA ILE A 67 -1.80 -17.63 -13.52
C ILE A 67 -1.89 -19.00 -14.18
N THR A 68 -0.86 -19.82 -13.99
CA THR A 68 -0.81 -21.19 -14.49
C THR A 68 -0.83 -22.18 -13.31
N LYS A 69 -1.64 -23.23 -13.41
CA LYS A 69 -1.68 -24.33 -12.47
C LYS A 69 -2.13 -25.60 -13.17
N ASP A 70 -1.32 -26.68 -13.06
CA ASP A 70 -1.60 -28.01 -13.60
C ASP A 70 -1.99 -27.98 -15.11
N GLY A 71 -1.32 -27.11 -15.89
CA GLY A 71 -1.56 -26.93 -17.32
C GLY A 71 -2.79 -26.10 -17.68
N ALA A 72 -3.48 -25.51 -16.70
CA ALA A 72 -4.57 -24.56 -16.94
C ALA A 72 -4.05 -23.12 -16.80
N ASP A 73 -4.44 -22.27 -17.76
CA ASP A 73 -4.05 -20.86 -17.82
C ASP A 73 -5.24 -19.94 -17.53
N TYR A 74 -5.03 -18.98 -16.64
CA TYR A 74 -6.01 -17.98 -16.26
C TYR A 74 -5.46 -16.58 -16.57
N HIS A 75 -6.10 -15.90 -17.53
CA HIS A 75 -5.67 -14.60 -18.03
C HIS A 75 -6.55 -13.46 -17.49
N PHE A 76 -5.93 -12.45 -16.91
CA PHE A 76 -6.62 -11.28 -16.37
C PHE A 76 -5.99 -9.98 -16.88
N GLY A 77 -6.76 -9.20 -17.64
CA GLY A 77 -6.35 -7.83 -17.98
C GLY A 77 -6.37 -6.93 -16.75
N ILE A 78 -5.21 -6.41 -16.33
CA ILE A 78 -5.08 -5.65 -15.08
C ILE A 78 -6.01 -4.43 -15.08
N ASP A 79 -6.06 -3.64 -16.16
CA ASP A 79 -6.88 -2.44 -16.20
C ASP A 79 -8.38 -2.76 -16.20
N TYR A 80 -8.79 -3.84 -16.88
CA TYR A 80 -10.16 -4.32 -16.81
C TYR A 80 -10.56 -4.75 -15.38
N MET A 81 -9.70 -5.51 -14.71
CA MET A 81 -9.96 -5.96 -13.34
C MET A 81 -9.99 -4.79 -12.35
N ARG A 82 -9.21 -3.74 -12.58
CA ARG A 82 -9.29 -2.49 -11.83
C ARG A 82 -10.65 -1.82 -11.99
N ASP A 83 -11.15 -1.72 -13.21
CA ASP A 83 -12.47 -1.14 -13.49
C ASP A 83 -13.58 -1.95 -12.80
N VAL A 84 -13.50 -3.28 -12.82
CA VAL A 84 -14.44 -4.16 -12.11
C VAL A 84 -14.39 -3.92 -10.60
N TRP A 85 -13.20 -3.81 -10.02
CA TRP A 85 -13.00 -3.55 -8.59
C TRP A 85 -13.58 -2.20 -8.17
N TYR A 86 -13.23 -1.12 -8.86
CA TYR A 86 -13.68 0.22 -8.52
C TYR A 86 -15.17 0.46 -8.82
N ARG A 87 -15.75 -0.33 -9.72
CA ARG A 87 -17.17 -0.20 -10.09
C ARG A 87 -18.12 -0.37 -8.90
N SER A 88 -17.83 -1.26 -7.97
CA SER A 88 -18.67 -1.45 -6.77
C SER A 88 -18.73 -0.18 -5.92
N SER A 89 -17.58 0.46 -5.70
CA SER A 89 -17.50 1.74 -4.99
C SER A 89 -18.18 2.86 -5.75
N TYR A 90 -18.04 2.91 -7.09
CA TYR A 90 -18.73 3.88 -7.93
C TYR A 90 -20.24 3.78 -7.81
N LEU A 91 -20.81 2.56 -7.86
CA LEU A 91 -22.26 2.35 -7.76
C LEU A 91 -22.82 2.82 -6.41
N LEU A 92 -22.05 2.65 -5.34
CA LEU A 92 -22.41 3.16 -4.01
C LEU A 92 -22.25 4.68 -3.92
N ASP A 93 -21.15 5.21 -4.46
CA ASP A 93 -20.83 6.63 -4.44
C ASP A 93 -21.87 7.50 -5.18
N ARG A 94 -22.48 6.97 -6.24
CA ARG A 94 -23.60 7.63 -6.92
C ARG A 94 -24.76 7.99 -5.99
N LEU A 95 -25.00 7.14 -5.00
CA LEU A 95 -26.04 7.37 -4.00
C LEU A 95 -25.65 8.38 -2.93
N GLN A 96 -24.33 8.54 -2.70
CA GLN A 96 -23.79 9.43 -1.67
C GLN A 96 -23.46 10.83 -2.19
N SER A 97 -22.79 10.92 -3.33
CA SER A 97 -22.25 12.16 -3.88
C SER A 97 -22.94 12.65 -5.15
N GLY A 98 -23.89 11.89 -5.67
CA GLY A 98 -24.53 12.14 -6.95
C GLY A 98 -23.75 11.61 -8.16
N GLU A 99 -24.43 11.50 -9.29
CA GLU A 99 -23.92 10.85 -10.50
C GLU A 99 -22.65 11.50 -11.03
N GLU A 100 -22.64 12.82 -11.17
CA GLU A 100 -21.53 13.56 -11.78
C GLU A 100 -20.24 13.43 -10.99
N CYS A 101 -20.30 13.62 -9.67
CA CYS A 101 -19.13 13.50 -8.79
C CYS A 101 -18.59 12.08 -8.75
N ALA A 102 -19.47 11.09 -8.69
CA ALA A 102 -19.11 9.69 -8.68
C ALA A 102 -18.48 9.25 -10.01
N ALA A 103 -19.06 9.67 -11.15
CA ALA A 103 -18.53 9.38 -12.47
C ALA A 103 -17.13 9.99 -12.64
N THR A 104 -16.96 11.25 -12.26
CA THR A 104 -15.65 11.92 -12.32
C THR A 104 -14.58 11.17 -11.53
N ARG A 105 -14.89 10.72 -10.31
CA ARG A 105 -13.96 9.92 -9.50
C ARG A 105 -13.64 8.58 -10.15
N TYR A 106 -14.65 7.90 -10.67
CA TYR A 106 -14.49 6.61 -11.33
C TYR A 106 -13.65 6.69 -12.62
N GLU A 107 -13.81 7.75 -13.40
CA GLU A 107 -13.01 7.97 -14.62
C GLU A 107 -11.56 8.36 -14.29
N GLN A 108 -11.36 9.10 -13.19
CA GLN A 108 -10.06 9.68 -12.84
C GLN A 108 -9.20 8.82 -11.90
N TYR A 109 -9.69 7.71 -11.34
CA TYR A 109 -8.89 6.93 -10.40
C TYR A 109 -7.59 6.38 -11.01
N LYS A 110 -7.53 6.21 -12.33
CA LYS A 110 -6.32 5.81 -13.07
C LYS A 110 -5.32 6.96 -13.24
N MET A 111 -5.79 8.19 -13.13
CA MET A 111 -4.97 9.38 -13.27
C MET A 111 -4.46 9.80 -11.90
N GLN A 112 -3.25 9.40 -11.57
CA GLN A 112 -2.59 9.76 -10.32
C GLN A 112 -1.48 10.79 -10.61
N PRO A 113 -1.81 12.09 -10.63
CA PRO A 113 -0.85 13.13 -10.99
C PRO A 113 0.23 13.36 -9.93
N LEU A 114 -0.02 12.92 -8.68
CA LEU A 114 0.95 13.06 -7.61
C LEU A 114 2.21 12.24 -7.91
N ARG A 115 3.35 12.89 -7.78
CA ARG A 115 4.67 12.28 -7.91
C ARG A 115 5.49 12.62 -6.68
N PHE A 116 6.13 11.62 -6.11
CA PHE A 116 7.10 11.84 -5.05
C PHE A 116 8.41 12.32 -5.68
N ARG A 117 8.94 13.41 -5.16
CA ARG A 117 10.29 13.84 -5.46
C ARG A 117 11.14 13.66 -4.22
N ILE A 118 11.91 12.61 -4.21
CA ILE A 118 12.87 12.37 -3.14
C ILE A 118 14.05 13.33 -3.38
N PRO A 119 14.47 14.13 -2.38
CA PRO A 119 15.66 14.97 -2.53
C PRO A 119 16.89 14.14 -2.85
N ASP A 120 17.74 14.62 -3.76
CA ASP A 120 18.97 13.92 -4.16
C ASP A 120 19.93 13.68 -2.98
N THR A 121 19.81 14.47 -1.92
CA THR A 121 20.58 14.34 -0.68
C THR A 121 20.05 13.27 0.27
N PHE A 122 18.89 12.68 -0.03
CA PHE A 122 18.31 11.65 0.83
C PHE A 122 18.96 10.29 0.55
N VAL A 123 19.61 9.75 1.56
CA VAL A 123 20.36 8.48 1.50
C VAL A 123 19.64 7.30 2.15
N GLY A 124 18.30 7.36 2.27
CA GLY A 124 17.50 6.30 2.89
C GLY A 124 17.43 6.38 4.42
N SER A 125 17.93 7.46 5.04
CA SER A 125 17.92 7.66 6.48
C SER A 125 17.30 9.01 6.84
N THR A 126 16.34 9.01 7.79
CA THR A 126 15.76 10.24 8.33
C THR A 126 16.78 11.13 9.05
N ALA A 127 17.85 10.52 9.59
CA ALA A 127 18.95 11.27 10.22
C ALA A 127 19.67 12.19 9.21
N SER A 128 19.75 11.80 7.94
CA SER A 128 20.32 12.65 6.88
C SER A 128 19.52 13.93 6.61
N LEU A 129 18.27 13.96 7.05
CA LEU A 129 17.37 15.14 6.98
C LEU A 129 17.35 15.92 8.28
N GLY A 130 18.22 15.60 9.25
CA GLY A 130 18.24 16.23 10.57
C GLY A 130 17.08 15.81 11.47
N LEU A 131 16.36 14.75 11.12
CA LEU A 131 15.23 14.24 11.89
C LEU A 131 15.71 13.19 12.92
N SER A 132 15.20 13.26 14.15
CA SER A 132 15.55 12.33 15.23
C SER A 132 14.31 11.89 16.00
N ALA A 133 14.11 10.58 16.08
CA ALA A 133 13.09 9.97 16.93
C ALA A 133 13.42 10.08 18.44
N ALA A 134 14.69 10.36 18.77
CA ALA A 134 15.15 10.52 20.14
C ALA A 134 15.17 11.99 20.62
N ARG A 135 14.54 12.89 19.85
CA ARG A 135 14.43 14.30 20.22
C ARG A 135 13.65 14.45 21.55
N THR A 136 14.22 15.11 22.52
CA THR A 136 13.59 15.43 23.82
C THR A 136 13.27 16.91 23.94
N GLU A 137 14.00 17.76 23.21
CA GLU A 137 13.83 19.21 23.26
C GLU A 137 12.69 19.68 22.35
N ARG A 138 11.97 20.70 22.80
CA ARG A 138 10.94 21.34 21.99
C ARG A 138 11.59 22.14 20.85
N SER A 139 10.99 22.05 19.67
CA SER A 139 11.44 22.82 18.49
C SER A 139 10.90 24.24 18.45
N GLY A 140 9.80 24.49 19.14
CA GLY A 140 9.05 25.74 19.06
C GLY A 140 8.09 25.81 17.88
N VAL A 141 8.16 24.89 16.91
CA VAL A 141 7.23 24.81 15.78
C VAL A 141 6.06 23.93 16.17
N ARG A 142 4.89 24.53 16.34
CA ARG A 142 3.71 23.82 16.87
C ARG A 142 2.83 23.28 15.77
N ALA A 143 2.26 22.09 16.00
CA ALA A 143 1.19 21.49 15.21
C ALA A 143 0.08 20.99 16.13
N ALA A 144 -1.17 21.04 15.68
CA ALA A 144 -2.30 20.45 16.39
C ALA A 144 -2.93 19.37 15.51
N ILE A 145 -3.31 18.26 16.15
CA ILE A 145 -4.15 17.23 15.54
C ILE A 145 -5.56 17.41 16.07
N LEU A 146 -6.45 17.76 15.18
CA LEU A 146 -7.87 17.85 15.48
C LEU A 146 -8.50 16.46 15.35
N ARG A 147 -9.13 15.99 16.41
CA ARG A 147 -9.84 14.73 16.40
C ARG A 147 -11.24 14.82 16.97
N ASP A 148 -12.07 13.90 16.55
CA ASP A 148 -13.41 13.69 17.06
C ASP A 148 -13.59 12.23 17.46
N LYS A 149 -14.75 11.89 18.04
CA LYS A 149 -15.10 10.51 18.35
C LYS A 149 -15.04 9.64 17.08
N GLY A 150 -14.29 8.56 17.15
CA GLY A 150 -14.11 7.64 16.04
C GLY A 150 -12.96 7.99 15.09
N THR A 151 -12.23 9.07 15.32
CA THR A 151 -10.99 9.34 14.60
C THR A 151 -10.00 8.20 14.83
N ASN A 152 -9.34 7.76 13.75
CA ASN A 152 -8.31 6.73 13.78
C ASN A 152 -7.06 7.27 13.07
N GLY A 153 -5.88 6.90 13.58
CA GLY A 153 -4.60 7.36 13.02
C GLY A 153 -4.06 8.66 13.63
N GLU A 154 -4.68 9.19 14.69
CA GLU A 154 -4.22 10.41 15.35
C GLU A 154 -2.84 10.25 15.99
N ARG A 155 -2.53 9.06 16.51
CA ARG A 155 -1.23 8.76 17.13
C ARG A 155 -0.12 8.65 16.09
N GLU A 156 -0.41 7.97 14.99
CA GLU A 156 0.50 7.83 13.85
C GLU A 156 0.79 9.20 13.22
N MET A 157 -0.22 10.04 13.06
CA MET A 157 -0.05 11.39 12.57
C MET A 157 0.75 12.26 13.56
N ALA A 158 0.47 12.14 14.86
CA ALA A 158 1.23 12.83 15.89
C ALA A 158 2.71 12.44 15.85
N TYR A 159 2.98 11.15 15.71
CA TYR A 159 4.35 10.63 15.62
C TYR A 159 5.06 11.08 14.34
N ALA A 160 4.37 11.06 13.21
CA ALA A 160 4.92 11.54 11.94
C ALA A 160 5.28 13.04 12.01
N LEU A 161 4.41 13.87 12.57
CA LEU A 161 4.68 15.28 12.80
C LEU A 161 5.82 15.49 13.80
N TYR A 162 5.88 14.71 14.88
CA TYR A 162 6.99 14.75 15.83
C TYR A 162 8.33 14.41 15.15
N LEU A 163 8.37 13.38 14.31
CA LEU A 163 9.56 13.01 13.54
C LEU A 163 9.95 14.14 12.56
N ALA A 164 8.97 14.81 11.98
CA ALA A 164 9.20 15.96 11.10
C ALA A 164 9.63 17.24 11.85
N GLY A 165 9.77 17.18 13.18
CA GLY A 165 10.30 18.28 13.99
C GLY A 165 9.24 19.16 14.64
N PHE A 166 7.95 18.82 14.60
CA PHE A 166 6.90 19.62 15.24
C PHE A 166 6.73 19.27 16.74
N ASP A 167 6.31 20.25 17.52
CA ASP A 167 5.77 20.05 18.87
C ASP A 167 4.26 19.86 18.74
N VAL A 168 3.81 18.63 18.93
CA VAL A 168 2.44 18.23 18.59
C VAL A 168 1.52 18.32 19.79
N LYS A 169 0.32 18.87 19.59
CA LYS A 169 -0.78 18.91 20.56
C LYS A 169 -1.97 18.10 20.01
N ASP A 170 -2.55 17.26 20.84
CA ASP A 170 -3.81 16.58 20.58
C ASP A 170 -4.96 17.48 21.04
N VAL A 171 -5.89 17.77 20.15
CA VAL A 171 -7.02 18.69 20.38
C VAL A 171 -8.31 18.00 19.97
N HIS A 172 -9.20 17.78 20.91
CA HIS A 172 -10.51 17.23 20.62
C HIS A 172 -11.48 18.36 20.19
N LEU A 173 -12.38 18.07 19.23
CA LEU A 173 -13.34 19.07 18.74
C LEU A 173 -14.21 19.66 19.86
N THR A 174 -14.51 18.90 20.92
CA THR A 174 -15.26 19.40 22.07
C THR A 174 -14.48 20.47 22.86
N ASP A 175 -13.15 20.41 22.86
CA ASP A 175 -12.34 21.41 23.56
C ASP A 175 -12.38 22.74 22.83
N LEU A 176 -12.35 22.70 21.49
CA LEU A 176 -12.56 23.88 20.67
C LEU A 176 -13.96 24.46 20.82
N ALA A 177 -14.99 23.61 20.87
CA ALA A 177 -16.38 24.05 21.03
C ALA A 177 -16.66 24.67 22.41
N THR A 178 -15.83 24.38 23.40
CA THR A 178 -15.99 24.87 24.79
C THR A 178 -14.94 25.94 25.16
N ASP A 179 -14.22 26.49 24.21
CA ASP A 179 -13.13 27.46 24.39
C ASP A 179 -12.07 27.03 25.42
N ARG A 180 -11.77 25.74 25.47
CA ARG A 180 -10.74 25.17 26.37
C ARG A 180 -9.37 25.10 25.74
N GLU A 181 -9.25 25.48 24.47
CA GLU A 181 -7.99 25.45 23.69
C GLU A 181 -7.64 26.79 23.04
#